data_0f0c3dd080d6805ab22ef3f69b63c7bf
#
_entry.id   0f0c3dd080d6805ab22ef3f69b63c7bf
#
_cell.length_a   1.000
_cell.length_b   1.000
_cell.length_c   1.000
_cell.angle_alpha   90.00
_cell.angle_beta   90.00
_cell.angle_gamma   90.00
#
_symmetry.space_group_name_H-M   'P 1'
#
loop_
_entity.id
_entity.type
_entity.pdbx_description
1 polymer ?
#
loop_
_entity_poly.entity_id
_entity_poly.type
_entity_poly.pdbx_seq_one_letter_code
_entity_poly.pdbx_strand_id
1 'polypeptide(L)'
;MARRKRRPLQHMSEERSLQLVRSLLPEEWVIHEYKPDYGIDNVVEVFRYVDEEREIAETLGEIFFTQVKATTSTDFRTISIHPRTNVEKPDCEVDNGEPIDVEIVSYTLDTNELLTVQSIGSGVPVLLFLASLDTKRLFYVCLNDLIDKVIIPDDPGYTDKRSKTFCIPVKNQILNDYQHLVPLRFYAKRAKLYSAFIKFSYQANELSIVSQFQPYSQQFLRDMVLHFISLPRIYPKF
;
A
#
# COMPACT_ATOMS: atom_id res chain seq x y z
N MET A 1 -2.21 14.10 47.94
CA MET A 1 -2.17 15.33 47.15
C MET A 1 -2.82 15.03 45.77
N ALA A 2 -3.84 15.75 45.39
CA ALA A 2 -4.46 15.62 44.07
C ALA A 2 -3.50 16.19 43.01
N ARG A 3 -3.15 15.39 42.00
CA ARG A 3 -2.30 15.83 40.90
C ARG A 3 -3.17 16.29 39.73
N ARG A 4 -2.81 17.40 39.08
CA ARG A 4 -3.45 17.88 37.85
C ARG A 4 -3.29 16.83 36.73
N LYS A 5 -4.26 16.75 35.81
CA LYS A 5 -4.15 15.91 34.62
C LYS A 5 -2.90 16.27 33.82
N ARG A 6 -2.13 15.28 33.41
CA ARG A 6 -0.89 15.46 32.62
C ARG A 6 -1.12 14.88 31.24
N ARG A 7 -0.61 15.54 30.22
CA ARG A 7 -0.60 15.05 28.84
C ARG A 7 0.80 14.50 28.53
N PRO A 8 0.94 13.19 28.22
CA PRO A 8 2.23 12.61 27.83
C PRO A 8 2.77 13.23 26.53
N LEU A 9 4.09 13.31 26.41
CA LEU A 9 4.76 13.78 25.17
C LEU A 9 4.38 12.91 23.96
N GLN A 10 4.18 11.61 24.17
CA GLN A 10 3.76 10.68 23.14
C GLN A 10 2.46 11.13 22.47
N HIS A 11 1.40 11.46 23.21
CA HIS A 11 0.13 11.95 22.67
C HIS A 11 0.29 13.26 21.87
N MET A 12 1.25 14.10 22.28
CA MET A 12 1.55 15.33 21.52
C MET A 12 2.24 15.02 20.20
N SER A 13 3.12 14.01 20.17
CA SER A 13 3.80 13.57 18.94
C SER A 13 2.84 12.90 17.97
N GLU A 14 1.93 12.05 18.47
CA GLU A 14 0.85 11.42 17.70
C GLU A 14 -0.03 12.48 17.02
N GLU A 15 -0.51 13.47 17.77
CA GLU A 15 -1.33 14.54 17.19
C GLU A 15 -0.58 15.36 16.14
N ARG A 16 0.70 15.70 16.40
CA ARG A 16 1.53 16.44 15.42
C ARG A 16 1.77 15.63 14.15
N SER A 17 1.98 14.31 14.27
CA SER A 17 2.17 13.45 13.11
C SER A 17 0.89 13.36 12.28
N LEU A 18 -0.29 13.23 12.90
CA LEU A 18 -1.57 13.24 12.18
C LEU A 18 -1.86 14.59 11.52
N GLN A 19 -1.52 15.70 12.17
CA GLN A 19 -1.64 17.02 11.56
C GLN A 19 -0.73 17.16 10.33
N LEU A 20 0.52 16.65 10.41
CA LEU A 20 1.43 16.63 9.28
C LEU A 20 0.89 15.78 8.13
N VAL A 21 0.36 14.59 8.41
CA VAL A 21 -0.27 13.73 7.40
C VAL A 21 -1.41 14.47 6.70
N ARG A 22 -2.33 15.06 7.47
CA ARG A 22 -3.47 15.81 6.92
C ARG A 22 -3.06 17.01 6.07
N SER A 23 -1.95 17.67 6.41
CA SER A 23 -1.46 18.85 5.68
C SER A 23 -0.79 18.51 4.35
N LEU A 24 -0.34 17.25 4.17
CA LEU A 24 0.41 16.80 3.00
C LEU A 24 -0.41 15.91 2.06
N LEU A 25 -1.51 15.35 2.52
CA LEU A 25 -2.45 14.64 1.64
C LEU A 25 -3.42 15.64 0.99
N PRO A 26 -3.96 15.31 -0.21
CA PRO A 26 -4.99 16.12 -0.86
C PRO A 26 -6.20 16.35 0.06
N GLU A 27 -6.75 17.54 0.05
CA GLU A 27 -7.91 17.91 0.89
C GLU A 27 -9.17 17.11 0.56
N GLU A 28 -9.30 16.69 -0.70
CA GLU A 28 -10.41 15.86 -1.16
C GLU A 28 -10.31 14.40 -0.67
N TRP A 29 -9.14 13.95 -0.16
CA TRP A 29 -9.01 12.60 0.35
C TRP A 29 -9.53 12.51 1.78
N VAL A 30 -10.28 11.45 2.09
CA VAL A 30 -10.88 11.26 3.41
C VAL A 30 -10.03 10.30 4.24
N ILE A 31 -9.69 10.73 5.46
CA ILE A 31 -8.94 9.94 6.44
C ILE A 31 -9.91 9.48 7.51
N HIS A 32 -10.18 8.17 7.56
CA HIS A 32 -10.99 7.52 8.57
C HIS A 32 -10.08 6.94 9.67
N GLU A 33 -10.23 7.40 10.90
CA GLU A 33 -9.48 6.89 12.05
C GLU A 33 -10.06 5.56 12.52
N TYR A 34 -9.21 4.56 12.77
CA TYR A 34 -9.59 3.29 13.39
C TYR A 34 -9.47 3.40 14.91
N LYS A 35 -10.53 3.06 15.61
CA LYS A 35 -10.56 2.97 17.08
C LYS A 35 -11.37 1.74 17.50
N PRO A 36 -10.80 0.81 18.32
CA PRO A 36 -9.42 0.78 18.82
C PRO A 36 -8.41 0.40 17.73
N ASP A 37 -7.17 0.87 17.91
CA ASP A 37 -6.04 0.59 17.05
C ASP A 37 -5.48 -0.82 17.33
N TYR A 38 -5.43 -1.65 16.29
CA TYR A 38 -4.80 -2.98 16.30
C TYR A 38 -3.69 -3.07 15.23
N GLY A 39 -2.90 -2.00 15.07
CA GLY A 39 -1.78 -1.95 14.12
C GLY A 39 -2.13 -1.27 12.78
N ILE A 40 -3.35 -0.74 12.65
CA ILE A 40 -3.76 0.17 11.58
C ILE A 40 -4.37 1.40 12.22
N ASP A 41 -3.77 2.56 11.98
CA ASP A 41 -4.24 3.81 12.56
C ASP A 41 -5.40 4.42 11.76
N ASN A 42 -5.30 4.38 10.42
CA ASN A 42 -6.28 5.01 9.55
C ASN A 42 -6.52 4.23 8.26
N VAL A 43 -7.67 4.51 7.63
CA VAL A 43 -7.93 4.22 6.22
C VAL A 43 -7.97 5.54 5.46
N VAL A 44 -7.22 5.62 4.39
CA VAL A 44 -7.29 6.75 3.47
C VAL A 44 -8.12 6.32 2.27
N GLU A 45 -9.21 7.04 2.03
CA GLU A 45 -10.07 6.88 0.87
C GLU A 45 -9.79 7.99 -0.14
N VAL A 46 -9.57 7.59 -1.39
CA VAL A 46 -9.21 8.51 -2.48
C VAL A 46 -10.46 9.03 -3.16
N PHE A 47 -10.58 10.34 -3.17
CA PHE A 47 -11.62 11.10 -3.88
C PHE A 47 -11.00 11.89 -5.03
N ARG A 48 -11.84 12.33 -5.95
CA ARG A 48 -11.47 13.21 -7.05
C ARG A 48 -12.55 14.26 -7.25
N TYR A 49 -12.16 15.52 -7.44
CA TYR A 49 -13.08 16.58 -7.84
C TYR A 49 -13.69 16.26 -9.21
N VAL A 50 -14.99 16.48 -9.34
CA VAL A 50 -15.77 16.24 -10.58
C VAL A 50 -16.19 17.55 -11.25
N ASP A 51 -16.05 18.65 -10.54
CA ASP A 51 -16.35 20.03 -10.99
C ASP A 51 -15.06 20.87 -11.06
N GLU A 52 -15.06 21.90 -11.91
CA GLU A 52 -13.94 22.83 -12.06
C GLU A 52 -13.76 23.73 -10.85
N GLU A 53 -14.85 24.03 -10.13
CA GLU A 53 -14.90 24.88 -8.96
C GLU A 53 -14.39 24.18 -7.69
N ARG A 54 -14.18 22.85 -7.76
CA ARG A 54 -13.73 21.98 -6.65
C ARG A 54 -14.66 21.98 -5.45
N GLU A 55 -15.95 22.07 -5.68
CA GLU A 55 -16.97 22.03 -4.64
C GLU A 55 -17.45 20.59 -4.36
N ILE A 56 -17.39 19.71 -5.39
CA ILE A 56 -17.88 18.34 -5.30
C ILE A 56 -16.75 17.34 -5.60
N ALA A 57 -16.49 16.45 -4.65
CA ALA A 57 -15.59 15.33 -4.85
C ALA A 57 -16.34 14.00 -4.75
N GLU A 58 -16.05 13.07 -5.65
CA GLU A 58 -16.60 11.72 -5.68
C GLU A 58 -15.56 10.69 -5.26
N THR A 59 -15.99 9.68 -4.51
CA THR A 59 -15.13 8.54 -4.16
C THR A 59 -14.75 7.75 -5.40
N LEU A 60 -13.49 7.38 -5.47
CA LEU A 60 -13.03 6.43 -6.47
C LEU A 60 -13.21 4.97 -5.99
N GLY A 61 -13.64 4.73 -4.74
CA GLY A 61 -13.64 3.41 -4.12
C GLY A 61 -12.23 2.80 -4.08
N GLU A 62 -11.22 3.62 -3.95
CA GLU A 62 -9.80 3.29 -3.87
C GLU A 62 -9.32 3.64 -2.48
N ILE A 63 -8.72 2.66 -1.79
CA ILE A 63 -8.33 2.81 -0.38
C ILE A 63 -6.95 2.23 -0.13
N PHE A 64 -6.29 2.72 0.90
CA PHE A 64 -5.15 2.09 1.53
C PHE A 64 -5.18 2.30 3.05
N PHE A 65 -4.60 1.37 3.77
CA PHE A 65 -4.41 1.49 5.21
C PHE A 65 -3.15 2.26 5.52
N THR A 66 -3.13 2.98 6.64
CA THR A 66 -1.93 3.66 7.12
C THR A 66 -1.63 3.29 8.55
N GLN A 67 -0.33 3.13 8.82
CA GLN A 67 0.25 3.11 10.14
C GLN A 67 1.14 4.35 10.26
N VAL A 68 0.88 5.22 11.23
CA VAL A 68 1.59 6.49 11.39
C VAL A 68 2.58 6.38 12.53
N LYS A 69 3.84 6.63 12.25
CA LYS A 69 4.89 6.68 13.28
C LYS A 69 5.57 8.04 13.25
N ALA A 70 5.92 8.54 14.42
CA ALA A 70 6.61 9.81 14.58
C ALA A 70 8.05 9.59 15.05
N THR A 71 8.97 10.37 14.50
CA THR A 71 10.35 10.49 15.02
C THR A 71 10.71 11.96 15.21
N THR A 72 11.52 12.24 16.23
CA THR A 72 12.09 13.56 16.50
C THR A 72 13.58 13.63 16.18
N SER A 73 14.14 12.53 15.68
CA SER A 73 15.54 12.43 15.25
C SER A 73 15.60 11.58 14.01
N THR A 74 15.73 12.22 12.86
CA THR A 74 15.77 11.54 11.57
C THR A 74 17.21 11.38 11.11
N ASP A 75 17.64 10.13 10.95
CA ASP A 75 18.99 9.79 10.52
C ASP A 75 18.99 9.53 9.01
N PHE A 76 19.47 10.51 8.27
CA PHE A 76 19.67 10.43 6.82
C PHE A 76 21.03 9.81 6.50
N ARG A 77 21.03 8.81 5.64
CA ARG A 77 22.26 8.13 5.19
C ARG A 77 22.20 7.91 3.68
N THR A 78 23.37 7.91 3.05
CA THR A 78 23.52 7.46 1.67
C THR A 78 24.02 6.02 1.66
N ILE A 79 23.35 5.16 0.92
CA ILE A 79 23.77 3.79 0.66
C ILE A 79 23.98 3.58 -0.83
N SER A 80 25.03 2.86 -1.19
CA SER A 80 25.26 2.46 -2.58
C SER A 80 24.59 1.11 -2.82
N ILE A 81 23.67 1.05 -3.77
CA ILE A 81 22.96 -0.16 -4.17
C ILE A 81 23.38 -0.58 -5.59
N HIS A 82 23.58 -1.88 -5.79
CA HIS A 82 23.75 -2.43 -7.11
C HIS A 82 22.38 -2.80 -7.70
N PRO A 83 22.06 -2.38 -8.94
CA PRO A 83 20.83 -2.82 -9.59
C PRO A 83 20.84 -4.34 -9.71
N ARG A 84 19.85 -5.01 -9.13
CA ARG A 84 19.64 -6.43 -9.34
C ARG A 84 18.84 -6.61 -10.62
N THR A 85 19.36 -7.38 -11.57
CA THR A 85 18.57 -7.83 -12.72
C THR A 85 17.58 -8.90 -12.27
N ASN A 86 16.36 -8.88 -12.81
CA ASN A 86 15.26 -9.78 -12.39
C ASN A 86 15.53 -11.28 -12.73
N VAL A 87 16.63 -11.60 -13.38
CA VAL A 87 16.98 -12.96 -13.77
C VAL A 87 18.44 -13.21 -13.40
N GLU A 88 18.67 -13.94 -12.30
CA GLU A 88 19.96 -14.57 -12.08
C GLU A 88 20.13 -15.69 -13.12
N LYS A 89 20.90 -15.41 -14.16
CA LYS A 89 21.44 -16.47 -15.04
C LYS A 89 22.77 -16.92 -14.46
N PRO A 90 22.93 -18.18 -14.05
CA PRO A 90 24.14 -18.64 -13.37
C PRO A 90 25.40 -18.57 -14.22
N ASP A 91 25.27 -18.39 -15.54
CA ASP A 91 26.41 -18.47 -16.51
C ASP A 91 26.62 -17.16 -17.29
N CYS A 92 26.01 -16.06 -16.92
CA CYS A 92 26.32 -14.75 -17.52
C CYS A 92 27.12 -13.92 -16.53
N GLU A 93 28.22 -13.32 -16.98
CA GLU A 93 28.79 -12.16 -16.30
C GLU A 93 27.67 -11.14 -16.19
N VAL A 94 27.08 -11.04 -14.99
CA VAL A 94 26.08 -10.02 -14.70
C VAL A 94 26.86 -8.72 -14.77
N ASP A 95 26.57 -7.91 -15.76
CA ASP A 95 26.94 -6.51 -15.76
C ASP A 95 26.21 -5.91 -14.55
N ASN A 96 26.88 -5.97 -13.40
CA ASN A 96 26.47 -5.30 -12.18
C ASN A 96 26.68 -3.82 -12.49
N GLY A 97 25.67 -3.19 -13.11
CA GLY A 97 25.69 -1.79 -13.47
C GLY A 97 26.30 -0.94 -12.35
N GLU A 98 26.80 0.23 -12.67
CA GLU A 98 27.42 1.11 -11.68
C GLU A 98 26.52 1.26 -10.44
N PRO A 99 27.12 1.25 -9.23
CA PRO A 99 26.37 1.42 -8.01
C PRO A 99 25.61 2.75 -8.04
N ILE A 100 24.35 2.71 -7.60
CA ILE A 100 23.51 3.90 -7.51
C ILE A 100 23.46 4.32 -6.04
N ASP A 101 23.85 5.55 -5.77
CA ASP A 101 23.74 6.13 -4.45
C ASP A 101 22.29 6.55 -4.17
N VAL A 102 21.75 6.04 -3.06
CA VAL A 102 20.38 6.31 -2.64
C VAL A 102 20.41 6.88 -1.22
N GLU A 103 19.82 8.07 -1.07
CA GLU A 103 19.61 8.64 0.24
C GLU A 103 18.40 7.96 0.91
N ILE A 104 18.58 7.53 2.17
CA ILE A 104 17.60 6.76 2.92
C ILE A 104 17.40 7.31 4.33
N VAL A 105 16.23 6.97 4.91
CA VAL A 105 15.96 7.09 6.34
C VAL A 105 15.84 5.69 6.92
N SER A 106 16.57 5.40 7.99
CA SER A 106 16.45 4.12 8.70
C SER A 106 15.34 4.18 9.74
N TYR A 107 14.52 3.14 9.79
CA TYR A 107 13.47 3.00 10.79
C TYR A 107 13.37 1.56 11.30
N THR A 108 13.03 1.41 12.58
CA THR A 108 12.87 0.12 13.24
C THR A 108 11.41 -0.06 13.64
N LEU A 109 10.80 -1.16 13.23
CA LEU A 109 9.43 -1.52 13.57
C LEU A 109 9.41 -2.83 14.37
N ASP A 110 8.49 -2.96 15.30
CA ASP A 110 8.31 -4.19 16.06
C ASP A 110 7.80 -5.32 15.14
N THR A 111 8.32 -6.53 15.34
CA THR A 111 7.94 -7.69 14.52
C THR A 111 6.45 -8.01 14.60
N ASN A 112 5.81 -7.79 15.76
CA ASN A 112 4.37 -7.97 15.92
C ASN A 112 3.55 -7.10 14.97
N GLU A 113 4.01 -5.87 14.70
CA GLU A 113 3.35 -4.97 13.76
C GLU A 113 3.49 -5.49 12.31
N LEU A 114 4.69 -5.99 11.95
CA LEU A 114 4.92 -6.62 10.64
C LEU A 114 4.06 -7.88 10.45
N LEU A 115 3.94 -8.73 11.47
CA LEU A 115 3.08 -9.91 11.46
C LEU A 115 1.61 -9.56 11.31
N THR A 116 1.15 -8.48 11.94
CA THR A 116 -0.21 -7.96 11.76
C THR A 116 -0.46 -7.57 10.30
N VAL A 117 0.46 -6.84 9.68
CA VAL A 117 0.38 -6.47 8.26
C VAL A 117 0.37 -7.71 7.36
N GLN A 118 1.22 -8.69 7.65
CA GLN A 118 1.28 -9.95 6.90
C GLN A 118 -0.04 -10.72 6.98
N SER A 119 -0.68 -10.72 8.16
CA SER A 119 -1.98 -11.37 8.37
C SER A 119 -3.14 -10.72 7.62
N ILE A 120 -3.07 -9.40 7.38
CA ILE A 120 -4.05 -8.67 6.57
C ILE A 120 -3.97 -9.10 5.09
N GLY A 121 -2.78 -9.53 4.65
CA GLY A 121 -2.52 -9.90 3.26
C GLY A 121 -2.30 -8.70 2.34
N SER A 122 -2.06 -8.98 1.06
CA SER A 122 -1.63 -7.96 0.09
C SER A 122 -2.78 -7.29 -0.68
N GLY A 123 -4.03 -7.65 -0.38
CA GLY A 123 -5.21 -7.16 -1.10
C GLY A 123 -5.42 -5.66 -0.95
N VAL A 124 -5.37 -5.15 0.28
CA VAL A 124 -5.36 -3.71 0.57
C VAL A 124 -3.99 -3.35 1.12
N PRO A 125 -3.26 -2.41 0.51
CA PRO A 125 -1.92 -2.07 0.96
C PRO A 125 -1.94 -1.35 2.31
N VAL A 126 -0.98 -1.68 3.16
CA VAL A 126 -0.68 -0.97 4.41
C VAL A 126 0.56 -0.13 4.20
N LEU A 127 0.41 1.18 4.27
CA LEU A 127 1.50 2.14 4.15
C LEU A 127 1.96 2.60 5.53
N LEU A 128 3.23 2.41 5.85
CA LEU A 128 3.85 3.11 6.95
C LEU A 128 4.07 4.56 6.54
N PHE A 129 3.55 5.49 7.33
CA PHE A 129 3.84 6.92 7.24
C PHE A 129 4.77 7.31 8.37
N LEU A 130 6.02 7.60 8.03
CA LEU A 130 7.03 8.05 9.00
C LEU A 130 7.09 9.58 9.00
N ALA A 131 6.54 10.17 10.05
CA ALA A 131 6.54 11.61 10.29
C ALA A 131 7.83 12.03 11.01
N SER A 132 8.72 12.72 10.31
CA SER A 132 9.90 13.37 10.85
C SER A 132 9.46 14.73 11.41
N LEU A 133 9.31 14.82 12.74
CA LEU A 133 8.80 16.02 13.40
C LEU A 133 9.87 17.13 13.52
N ASP A 134 11.16 16.77 13.45
CA ASP A 134 12.30 17.68 13.43
C ASP A 134 12.40 18.41 12.07
N THR A 135 12.24 17.67 10.96
CA THR A 135 12.36 18.24 9.61
C THR A 135 11.01 18.60 8.97
N LYS A 136 9.90 18.26 9.62
CA LYS A 136 8.52 18.40 9.10
C LYS A 136 8.32 17.71 7.74
N ARG A 137 8.97 16.56 7.55
CA ARG A 137 8.89 15.73 6.34
C ARG A 137 8.10 14.47 6.65
N LEU A 138 7.40 13.95 5.66
CA LEU A 138 6.63 12.72 5.74
C LEU A 138 7.15 11.74 4.69
N PHE A 139 7.53 10.55 5.12
CA PHE A 139 8.01 9.48 4.23
C PHE A 139 7.03 8.31 4.27
N TYR A 140 7.00 7.52 3.19
CA TYR A 140 6.18 6.32 3.17
C TYR A 140 6.94 5.10 2.68
N VAL A 141 6.46 3.92 3.11
CA VAL A 141 6.81 2.62 2.55
C VAL A 141 5.60 1.70 2.61
N CYS A 142 5.37 0.91 1.57
CA CYS A 142 4.35 -0.12 1.59
C CYS A 142 4.88 -1.33 2.38
N LEU A 143 4.30 -1.60 3.54
CA LEU A 143 4.77 -2.66 4.43
C LEU A 143 4.56 -4.06 3.83
N ASN A 144 3.46 -4.30 3.10
CA ASN A 144 3.26 -5.57 2.41
C ASN A 144 4.40 -5.84 1.41
N ASP A 145 4.71 -4.85 0.56
CA ASP A 145 5.78 -4.99 -0.43
C ASP A 145 7.17 -5.09 0.22
N LEU A 146 7.39 -4.37 1.32
CA LEU A 146 8.63 -4.44 2.09
C LEU A 146 8.82 -5.84 2.69
N ILE A 147 7.78 -6.42 3.28
CA ILE A 147 7.82 -7.77 3.85
C ILE A 147 8.10 -8.80 2.76
N ASP A 148 7.32 -8.79 1.69
CA ASP A 148 7.36 -9.82 0.65
C ASP A 148 8.63 -9.75 -0.22
N LYS A 149 9.11 -8.51 -0.52
CA LYS A 149 10.18 -8.31 -1.50
C LYS A 149 11.56 -8.06 -0.89
N VAL A 150 11.61 -7.68 0.39
CA VAL A 150 12.86 -7.32 1.05
C VAL A 150 13.07 -8.14 2.32
N ILE A 151 12.14 -8.07 3.30
CA ILE A 151 12.40 -8.66 4.61
C ILE A 151 12.48 -10.19 4.52
N ILE A 152 11.50 -10.85 3.91
CA ILE A 152 11.48 -12.32 3.80
C ILE A 152 12.66 -12.85 2.99
N PRO A 153 13.00 -12.29 1.81
CA PRO A 153 14.16 -12.76 1.06
C PRO A 153 15.50 -12.56 1.77
N ASP A 154 15.68 -11.42 2.47
CA ASP A 154 16.94 -11.11 3.14
C ASP A 154 17.09 -11.78 4.51
N ASP A 155 15.99 -12.03 5.21
CA ASP A 155 15.96 -12.54 6.58
C ASP A 155 14.69 -13.38 6.82
N PRO A 156 14.61 -14.61 6.30
CA PRO A 156 13.43 -15.47 6.45
C PRO A 156 13.01 -15.74 7.91
N GLY A 157 13.97 -15.68 8.83
CA GLY A 157 13.76 -15.88 10.26
C GLY A 157 13.46 -14.58 11.03
N TYR A 158 13.04 -13.50 10.36
CA TYR A 158 12.78 -12.23 11.01
C TYR A 158 11.71 -12.33 12.11
N THR A 159 10.80 -13.29 12.00
CA THR A 159 9.71 -13.53 12.97
C THR A 159 10.20 -13.89 14.37
N ASP A 160 11.42 -14.45 14.48
CA ASP A 160 12.02 -14.83 15.75
C ASP A 160 12.71 -13.63 16.45
N LYS A 161 12.77 -12.49 15.79
CA LYS A 161 13.37 -11.26 16.29
C LYS A 161 12.30 -10.33 16.87
N ARG A 162 12.68 -9.53 17.86
CA ARG A 162 11.77 -8.57 18.48
C ARG A 162 11.36 -7.45 17.52
N SER A 163 12.26 -7.01 16.66
CA SER A 163 12.08 -5.89 15.75
C SER A 163 12.94 -6.04 14.50
N LYS A 164 12.58 -5.34 13.44
CA LYS A 164 13.31 -5.27 12.18
C LYS A 164 13.58 -3.83 11.79
N THR A 165 14.85 -3.53 11.49
CA THR A 165 15.25 -2.25 10.90
C THR A 165 15.25 -2.35 9.38
N PHE A 166 14.74 -1.34 8.71
CA PHE A 166 14.72 -1.22 7.25
C PHE A 166 14.96 0.21 6.80
N CYS A 167 15.23 0.38 5.52
CA CYS A 167 15.55 1.65 4.90
C CYS A 167 14.36 2.16 4.08
N ILE A 168 13.98 3.42 4.28
CA ILE A 168 12.98 4.13 3.49
C ILE A 168 13.73 5.10 2.58
N PRO A 169 13.64 4.97 1.25
CA PRO A 169 14.27 5.93 0.32
C PRO A 169 13.71 7.34 0.53
N VAL A 170 14.57 8.34 0.58
CA VAL A 170 14.16 9.76 0.73
C VAL A 170 13.27 10.22 -0.42
N LYS A 171 13.41 9.63 -1.60
CA LYS A 171 12.51 9.85 -2.75
C LYS A 171 11.05 9.46 -2.47
N ASN A 172 10.81 8.62 -1.46
CA ASN A 172 9.47 8.27 -1.00
C ASN A 172 8.91 9.34 -0.02
N GLN A 173 9.34 10.57 -0.15
CA GLN A 173 8.74 11.69 0.59
C GLN A 173 7.36 12.00 0.01
N ILE A 174 6.40 12.27 0.89
CA ILE A 174 5.07 12.75 0.52
C ILE A 174 5.13 14.27 0.45
N LEU A 175 4.77 14.82 -0.69
CA LEU A 175 4.51 16.23 -0.92
C LEU A 175 3.13 16.38 -1.56
N ASN A 176 2.44 17.48 -1.28
CA ASN A 176 1.12 17.75 -1.85
C ASN A 176 1.26 18.25 -3.30
N ASP A 177 1.80 17.42 -4.17
CA ASP A 177 1.87 17.63 -5.61
C ASP A 177 1.57 16.33 -6.36
N TYR A 178 1.22 16.47 -7.62
CA TYR A 178 0.77 15.34 -8.44
C TYR A 178 1.81 14.20 -8.51
N GLN A 179 3.10 14.52 -8.71
CA GLN A 179 4.13 13.51 -8.94
C GLN A 179 4.38 12.65 -7.68
N HIS A 180 4.45 13.28 -6.52
CA HIS A 180 4.66 12.59 -5.24
C HIS A 180 3.43 11.80 -4.77
N LEU A 181 2.23 12.17 -5.25
CA LEU A 181 0.99 11.46 -4.91
C LEU A 181 0.65 10.30 -5.87
N VAL A 182 1.27 10.25 -7.06
CA VAL A 182 1.03 9.15 -8.03
C VAL A 182 1.28 7.76 -7.42
N PRO A 183 2.37 7.50 -6.69
CA PRO A 183 2.58 6.19 -6.07
C PRO A 183 1.49 5.82 -5.04
N LEU A 184 1.02 6.77 -4.24
CA LEU A 184 -0.05 6.53 -3.27
C LEU A 184 -1.38 6.18 -3.98
N ARG A 185 -1.70 6.89 -5.06
CA ARG A 185 -2.87 6.58 -5.92
C ARG A 185 -2.74 5.19 -6.55
N PHE A 186 -1.53 4.81 -6.95
CA PHE A 186 -1.29 3.46 -7.49
C PHE A 186 -1.53 2.39 -6.42
N TYR A 187 -1.03 2.59 -5.21
CA TYR A 187 -1.33 1.69 -4.08
C TYR A 187 -2.83 1.62 -3.79
N ALA A 188 -3.54 2.73 -3.77
CA ALA A 188 -4.99 2.76 -3.54
C ALA A 188 -5.78 1.92 -4.55
N LYS A 189 -5.31 1.81 -5.80
CA LYS A 189 -5.92 1.00 -6.87
C LYS A 189 -5.68 -0.51 -6.72
N ARG A 190 -4.77 -0.95 -5.84
CA ARG A 190 -4.33 -2.35 -5.75
C ARG A 190 -5.50 -3.32 -5.58
N ALA A 191 -6.43 -3.03 -4.67
CA ALA A 191 -7.58 -3.90 -4.41
C ALA A 191 -8.47 -4.07 -5.66
N LYS A 192 -8.70 -3.01 -6.41
CA LYS A 192 -9.45 -3.07 -7.68
C LYS A 192 -8.75 -3.89 -8.74
N LEU A 193 -7.42 -3.71 -8.88
CA LEU A 193 -6.62 -4.48 -9.83
C LEU A 193 -6.65 -5.97 -9.49
N TYR A 194 -6.45 -6.33 -8.22
CA TYR A 194 -6.52 -7.71 -7.77
C TYR A 194 -7.92 -8.30 -7.98
N SER A 195 -8.98 -7.56 -7.68
CA SER A 195 -10.36 -8.01 -7.94
C SER A 195 -10.60 -8.26 -9.42
N ALA A 196 -10.08 -7.42 -10.31
CA ALA A 196 -10.19 -7.62 -11.76
C ALA A 196 -9.46 -8.89 -12.22
N PHE A 197 -8.23 -9.13 -11.73
CA PHE A 197 -7.47 -10.34 -12.05
C PHE A 197 -8.13 -11.60 -11.49
N ILE A 198 -8.64 -11.58 -10.26
CA ILE A 198 -9.34 -12.70 -9.65
C ILE A 198 -10.60 -13.02 -10.46
N LYS A 199 -11.39 -12.02 -10.83
CA LYS A 199 -12.58 -12.18 -11.67
C LYS A 199 -12.24 -12.79 -13.02
N PHE A 200 -11.19 -12.29 -13.67
CA PHE A 200 -10.70 -12.83 -14.95
C PHE A 200 -10.27 -14.30 -14.81
N SER A 201 -9.48 -14.62 -13.78
CA SER A 201 -9.03 -15.99 -13.52
C SER A 201 -10.21 -16.95 -13.25
N TYR A 202 -11.18 -16.50 -12.46
CA TYR A 202 -12.39 -17.26 -12.20
C TYR A 202 -13.16 -17.56 -13.48
N GLN A 203 -13.42 -16.56 -14.32
CA GLN A 203 -14.11 -16.72 -15.60
C GLN A 203 -13.33 -17.62 -16.58
N ALA A 204 -12.00 -17.53 -16.61
CA ALA A 204 -11.17 -18.39 -17.44
C ALA A 204 -11.26 -19.86 -16.99
N ASN A 205 -11.29 -20.12 -15.67
CA ASN A 205 -11.48 -21.45 -15.13
C ASN A 205 -12.88 -22.02 -15.47
N GLU A 206 -13.94 -21.22 -15.35
CA GLU A 206 -15.29 -21.64 -15.74
C GLU A 206 -15.34 -22.06 -17.21
N LEU A 207 -14.75 -21.27 -18.12
CA LEU A 207 -14.66 -21.62 -19.54
C LEU A 207 -13.85 -22.89 -19.79
N SER A 208 -12.74 -23.07 -19.06
CA SER A 208 -11.91 -24.29 -19.14
C SER A 208 -12.67 -25.54 -18.70
N ILE A 209 -13.41 -25.46 -17.59
CA ILE A 209 -14.25 -26.59 -17.12
C ILE A 209 -15.31 -26.94 -18.16
N VAL A 210 -16.00 -25.93 -18.69
CA VAL A 210 -17.04 -26.15 -19.72
C VAL A 210 -16.45 -26.81 -20.98
N SER A 211 -15.23 -26.41 -21.38
CA SER A 211 -14.57 -27.00 -22.55
C SER A 211 -14.14 -28.46 -22.38
N GLN A 212 -13.93 -28.90 -21.13
CA GLN A 212 -13.56 -30.29 -20.80
C GLN A 212 -14.76 -31.24 -20.79
N PHE A 213 -15.96 -30.73 -20.55
CA PHE A 213 -17.17 -31.54 -20.59
C PHE A 213 -17.71 -31.64 -22.05
N GLN A 214 -17.04 -32.44 -22.87
CA GLN A 214 -17.68 -32.91 -24.12
C GLN A 214 -18.69 -34.02 -23.77
N PRO A 215 -19.95 -33.88 -24.17
CA PRO A 215 -20.43 -33.52 -25.50
C PRO A 215 -21.56 -32.47 -25.52
N TYR A 216 -21.28 -31.27 -25.12
CA TYR A 216 -22.28 -30.25 -25.31
C TYR A 216 -22.31 -29.80 -26.77
N SER A 217 -23.53 -29.70 -27.34
CA SER A 217 -23.71 -29.19 -28.69
C SER A 217 -23.10 -27.79 -28.81
N GLN A 218 -22.60 -27.45 -30.00
CA GLN A 218 -22.13 -26.09 -30.27
C GLN A 218 -23.18 -25.03 -29.90
N GLN A 219 -24.46 -25.41 -29.97
CA GLN A 219 -25.58 -24.56 -29.60
C GLN A 219 -25.58 -24.28 -28.08
N PHE A 220 -25.37 -25.28 -27.24
CA PHE A 220 -25.32 -25.09 -25.78
C PHE A 220 -24.15 -24.18 -25.33
N LEU A 221 -22.97 -24.37 -25.94
CA LEU A 221 -21.83 -23.51 -25.71
C LEU A 221 -22.09 -22.05 -26.12
N ARG A 222 -22.74 -21.88 -27.24
CA ARG A 222 -23.16 -20.58 -27.75
C ARG A 222 -24.16 -19.90 -26.84
N ASP A 223 -25.13 -20.62 -26.33
CA ASP A 223 -26.17 -20.12 -25.43
C ASP A 223 -25.57 -19.77 -24.06
N MET A 224 -24.63 -20.56 -23.54
CA MET A 224 -23.87 -20.23 -22.34
C MET A 224 -23.05 -18.95 -22.51
N VAL A 225 -22.27 -18.82 -23.58
CA VAL A 225 -21.47 -17.61 -23.85
C VAL A 225 -22.40 -16.40 -23.98
N LEU A 226 -23.54 -16.54 -24.69
CA LEU A 226 -24.51 -15.46 -24.79
C LEU A 226 -25.16 -15.12 -23.45
N HIS A 227 -25.39 -16.09 -22.58
CA HIS A 227 -25.89 -15.87 -21.23
C HIS A 227 -24.88 -15.07 -20.39
N PHE A 228 -23.58 -15.44 -20.39
CA PHE A 228 -22.53 -14.69 -19.70
C PHE A 228 -22.35 -13.27 -20.27
N ILE A 229 -22.45 -13.08 -21.56
CA ILE A 229 -22.33 -11.74 -22.19
C ILE A 229 -23.60 -10.90 -21.93
N SER A 230 -24.74 -11.50 -21.70
CA SER A 230 -26.01 -10.79 -21.47
C SER A 230 -26.31 -10.46 -20.02
N LEU A 231 -25.59 -11.10 -19.04
CA LEU A 231 -25.74 -10.83 -17.62
C LEU A 231 -25.67 -9.34 -17.26
N PRO A 232 -24.77 -8.52 -17.83
CA PRO A 232 -24.73 -7.08 -17.54
C PRO A 232 -25.96 -6.30 -18.00
N ARG A 233 -26.81 -6.88 -18.90
CA ARG A 233 -28.02 -6.23 -19.39
C ARG A 233 -29.26 -6.47 -18.53
N ILE A 234 -29.18 -7.38 -17.57
CA ILE A 234 -30.30 -7.76 -16.71
C ILE A 234 -30.37 -6.88 -15.45
N TYR A 235 -29.25 -6.21 -15.08
CA TYR A 235 -29.27 -5.27 -13.99
C TYR A 235 -29.72 -3.89 -14.49
N PRO A 236 -30.84 -3.35 -13.97
CA PRO A 236 -31.25 -1.99 -14.33
C PRO A 236 -30.13 -1.03 -13.90
N LYS A 237 -29.84 -0.06 -14.76
CA LYS A 237 -29.00 1.07 -14.38
C LYS A 237 -29.72 1.79 -13.25
N PHE A 238 -29.14 1.71 -12.03
CA PHE A 238 -29.46 2.62 -10.94
C PHE A 238 -28.66 3.90 -11.12
#